data_39a47eb495f94eb912d274148d20c792
#
_entry.id   39a47eb495f94eb912d274148d20c792
#
_cell.length_a   1.000
_cell.length_b   1.000
_cell.length_c   1.000
_cell.angle_alpha   90.00
_cell.angle_beta   90.00
_cell.angle_gamma   90.00
#
_symmetry.space_group_name_H-M   'P 1'
#
loop_
_entity.id
_entity.type
_entity.pdbx_description
1 polymer ?
#
loop_
_entity_poly.entity_id
_entity_poly.type
_entity_poly.pdbx_seq_one_letter_code
_entity_poly.pdbx_strand_id
1 'polypeptide(L)'
;TLTGPRQGDVVVFRPNGNVNSHYYMRRVVAVPGDTVQIIEGFVYVNGELYETGIGSEQMDYAGLAEEEITLGSDEYFVLGDNRNASEDSRNADIGNVKRQDIYGKAWFIWSPWERFGLIP
;
A
#
# COMPACT_ATOMS: atom_id res chain seq x y z
N THR A 1 -11.36 -14.62 -3.09
CA THR A 1 -12.26 -14.78 -1.98
C THR A 1 -12.40 -13.51 -1.18
N LEU A 2 -13.37 -13.54 -0.33
CA LEU A 2 -13.74 -12.38 0.45
C LEU A 2 -12.88 -12.17 1.67
N THR A 3 -11.94 -13.07 1.92
CA THR A 3 -11.13 -13.02 3.13
C THR A 3 -9.86 -12.22 2.98
N GLY A 4 -9.49 -11.83 1.75
CA GLY A 4 -8.28 -11.05 1.55
C GLY A 4 -8.44 -9.60 1.96
N PRO A 5 -7.34 -8.88 2.08
CA PRO A 5 -7.39 -7.45 2.32
C PRO A 5 -8.14 -6.72 1.21
N ARG A 6 -8.75 -5.59 1.57
CA ARG A 6 -9.50 -4.78 0.63
C ARG A 6 -8.91 -3.38 0.57
N GLN A 7 -9.27 -2.66 -0.47
CA GLN A 7 -8.86 -1.27 -0.60
C GLN A 7 -9.23 -0.49 0.65
N GLY A 8 -8.26 0.22 1.21
CA GLY A 8 -8.45 0.97 2.44
C GLY A 8 -7.99 0.26 3.69
N ASP A 9 -7.80 -1.04 3.64
CA ASP A 9 -7.30 -1.78 4.81
C ASP A 9 -5.83 -1.46 5.05
N VAL A 10 -5.43 -1.43 6.32
CA VAL A 10 -4.03 -1.35 6.68
C VAL A 10 -3.54 -2.77 6.95
N VAL A 11 -2.44 -3.13 6.32
CA VAL A 11 -1.90 -4.48 6.44
C VAL A 11 -0.51 -4.43 7.06
N VAL A 12 -0.15 -5.53 7.73
CA VAL A 12 1.15 -5.73 8.35
C VAL A 12 1.86 -6.80 7.52
N PHE A 13 3.05 -6.50 7.05
CA PHE A 13 3.75 -7.40 6.15
C PHE A 13 5.26 -7.25 6.28
N ARG A 14 5.99 -8.24 5.73
CA ARG A 14 7.44 -8.13 5.50
C ARG A 14 7.66 -8.11 4.01
N PRO A 15 8.47 -7.18 3.49
CA PRO A 15 8.67 -7.07 2.04
C PRO A 15 9.34 -8.32 1.49
N ASN A 16 8.80 -8.84 0.41
CA ASN A 16 9.38 -9.97 -0.34
C ASN A 16 9.66 -11.19 0.52
N GLY A 17 8.88 -11.39 1.56
CA GLY A 17 9.06 -12.53 2.45
C GLY A 17 10.38 -12.49 3.22
N ASN A 18 11.01 -11.35 3.34
CA ASN A 18 12.31 -11.24 3.98
C ASN A 18 12.17 -11.37 5.48
N VAL A 19 12.53 -12.57 5.99
CA VAL A 19 12.40 -12.87 7.42
C VAL A 19 13.34 -12.06 8.29
N ASN A 20 14.33 -11.40 7.71
CA ASN A 20 15.25 -10.55 8.45
C ASN A 20 14.79 -9.10 8.50
N SER A 21 13.72 -8.77 7.79
CA SER A 21 13.16 -7.42 7.80
C SER A 21 12.28 -7.24 9.01
N HIS A 22 12.12 -6.00 9.46
CA HIS A 22 11.04 -5.69 10.39
C HIS A 22 9.72 -5.70 9.63
N TYR A 23 8.61 -5.71 10.38
CA TYR A 23 7.29 -5.61 9.79
C TYR A 23 7.01 -4.16 9.41
N TYR A 24 6.28 -4.00 8.32
CA TYR A 24 5.78 -2.71 7.86
C TYR A 24 4.27 -2.68 8.02
N MET A 25 3.72 -1.50 8.25
CA MET A 25 2.28 -1.27 8.24
C MET A 25 1.98 -0.21 7.21
N ARG A 26 1.18 -0.58 6.21
CA ARG A 26 0.85 0.35 5.12
C ARG A 26 -0.59 0.11 4.69
N ARG A 27 -1.16 1.09 4.01
CA ARG A 27 -2.56 1.02 3.60
C ARG A 27 -2.67 0.51 2.18
N VAL A 28 -3.58 -0.44 1.97
CA VAL A 28 -3.84 -1.02 0.65
C VAL A 28 -4.59 0.01 -0.20
N VAL A 29 -4.04 0.36 -1.35
CA VAL A 29 -4.73 1.24 -2.29
C VAL A 29 -5.23 0.48 -3.50
N ALA A 30 -4.64 -0.67 -3.84
CA ALA A 30 -5.10 -1.47 -4.96
C ALA A 30 -4.95 -2.95 -4.62
N VAL A 31 -5.84 -3.77 -5.17
CA VAL A 31 -5.97 -5.20 -4.85
C VAL A 31 -5.72 -6.04 -6.11
N PRO A 32 -5.61 -7.38 -5.96
CA PRO A 32 -5.31 -8.22 -7.11
C PRO A 32 -6.21 -7.92 -8.32
N GLY A 33 -5.57 -7.82 -9.47
CA GLY A 33 -6.26 -7.54 -10.72
C GLY A 33 -6.41 -6.06 -11.05
N ASP A 34 -6.19 -5.18 -10.08
CA ASP A 34 -6.29 -3.75 -10.33
C ASP A 34 -5.06 -3.24 -11.08
N THR A 35 -5.24 -2.12 -11.78
CA THR A 35 -4.10 -1.34 -12.25
C THR A 35 -3.90 -0.16 -11.33
N VAL A 36 -2.65 0.28 -11.18
CA VAL A 36 -2.33 1.44 -10.37
C VAL A 36 -1.26 2.25 -11.06
N GLN A 37 -1.41 3.57 -11.03
CA GLN A 37 -0.42 4.48 -11.58
C GLN A 37 -0.46 5.77 -10.78
N ILE A 38 0.70 6.40 -10.63
CA ILE A 38 0.78 7.71 -9.99
C ILE A 38 1.09 8.71 -11.08
N ILE A 39 0.14 9.63 -11.32
CA ILE A 39 0.23 10.63 -12.38
C ILE A 39 0.23 11.99 -11.72
N GLU A 40 1.30 12.74 -11.96
CA GLU A 40 1.45 14.08 -11.39
C GLU A 40 1.24 14.10 -9.88
N GLY A 41 1.69 13.05 -9.23
CA GLY A 41 1.66 12.96 -7.77
C GLY A 41 0.38 12.42 -7.18
N PHE A 42 -0.58 12.01 -8.00
CA PHE A 42 -1.85 11.49 -7.50
C PHE A 42 -2.08 10.05 -7.96
N VAL A 43 -2.72 9.26 -7.09
CA VAL A 43 -2.93 7.84 -7.34
C VAL A 43 -4.17 7.63 -8.20
N TYR A 44 -4.00 6.84 -9.25
CA TYR A 44 -5.11 6.39 -10.09
C TYR A 44 -5.20 4.87 -9.99
N VAL A 45 -6.37 4.37 -9.66
CA VAL A 45 -6.64 2.95 -9.57
C VAL A 45 -7.67 2.61 -10.63
N ASN A 46 -7.33 1.70 -11.52
CA ASN A 46 -8.19 1.33 -12.66
C ASN A 46 -8.59 2.57 -13.47
N GLY A 47 -7.64 3.50 -13.60
CA GLY A 47 -7.86 4.70 -14.42
C GLY A 47 -8.61 5.81 -13.73
N GLU A 48 -8.99 5.66 -12.47
CA GLU A 48 -9.76 6.66 -11.73
C GLU A 48 -8.96 7.19 -10.56
N LEU A 49 -9.08 8.49 -10.34
CA LEU A 49 -8.42 9.14 -9.22
C LEU A 49 -8.92 8.54 -7.90
N TYR A 50 -8.00 8.12 -7.06
CA TYR A 50 -8.32 7.53 -5.77
C TYR A 50 -7.97 8.49 -4.66
N GLU A 51 -8.97 9.06 -4.02
CA GLU A 51 -8.80 9.98 -2.90
C GLU A 51 -9.70 9.55 -1.76
N THR A 52 -9.14 9.48 -0.56
CA THR A 52 -9.90 9.06 0.61
C THR A 52 -9.86 10.10 1.72
N GLY A 53 -9.14 11.21 1.51
CA GLY A 53 -8.91 12.19 2.55
C GLY A 53 -7.73 11.83 3.45
N ILE A 54 -7.31 10.57 3.46
CA ILE A 54 -6.14 10.15 4.20
C ILE A 54 -5.00 9.99 3.19
N GLY A 55 -3.89 10.69 3.41
CA GLY A 55 -2.75 10.59 2.55
C GLY A 55 -3.03 11.05 1.12
N SER A 56 -3.88 12.06 0.96
CA SER A 56 -4.26 12.53 -0.37
C SER A 56 -3.38 13.68 -0.85
N GLU A 57 -2.30 13.98 -0.15
CA GLU A 57 -1.38 15.02 -0.61
C GLU A 57 -0.67 14.61 -1.88
N GLN A 58 -0.27 15.60 -2.66
CA GLN A 58 0.47 15.34 -3.88
C GLN A 58 1.82 14.73 -3.56
N MET A 59 2.14 13.62 -4.23
CA MET A 59 3.38 12.91 -3.98
C MET A 59 4.51 13.47 -4.82
N ASP A 60 5.69 13.58 -4.18
CA ASP A 60 6.90 14.04 -4.87
C ASP A 60 7.55 12.90 -5.64
N TYR A 61 7.23 11.65 -5.31
CA TYR A 61 7.94 10.49 -5.85
C TYR A 61 6.92 9.42 -6.23
N ALA A 62 6.87 9.07 -7.49
CA ALA A 62 5.99 8.03 -7.99
C ALA A 62 6.67 6.66 -7.99
N GLY A 63 7.99 6.63 -8.12
CA GLY A 63 8.74 5.39 -8.11
C GLY A 63 8.29 4.41 -9.17
N LEU A 64 8.08 3.17 -8.76
CA LEU A 64 7.66 2.12 -9.69
C LEU A 64 6.31 2.40 -10.34
N ALA A 65 5.46 3.18 -9.70
CA ALA A 65 4.13 3.46 -10.22
C ALA A 65 4.09 4.63 -11.20
N GLU A 66 5.24 5.17 -11.57
CA GLU A 66 5.30 6.16 -12.64
C GLU A 66 4.71 5.56 -13.91
N GLU A 67 4.99 4.27 -14.15
CA GLU A 67 4.35 3.53 -15.23
C GLU A 67 3.25 2.69 -14.63
N GLU A 68 2.20 2.45 -15.41
CA GLU A 68 1.06 1.69 -14.92
C GLU A 68 1.48 0.28 -14.53
N ILE A 69 1.05 -0.13 -13.34
CA ILE A 69 1.30 -1.47 -12.80
C ILE A 69 0.00 -2.24 -12.83
N THR A 70 0.03 -3.47 -13.33
CA THR A 70 -1.11 -4.39 -13.24
C THR A 70 -0.78 -5.41 -12.18
N LEU A 71 -1.62 -5.48 -11.15
CA LEU A 71 -1.39 -6.37 -10.02
C LEU A 71 -1.80 -7.79 -10.39
N GLY A 72 -0.95 -8.75 -10.03
CA GLY A 72 -1.25 -10.15 -10.24
C GLY A 72 -2.31 -10.66 -9.27
N SER A 73 -2.61 -11.94 -9.35
CA SER A 73 -3.73 -12.54 -8.62
C SER A 73 -3.52 -12.58 -7.11
N ASP A 74 -2.30 -12.34 -6.64
CA ASP A 74 -1.98 -12.37 -5.22
C ASP A 74 -1.23 -11.10 -4.79
N GLU A 75 -1.30 -10.04 -5.58
CA GLU A 75 -0.49 -8.84 -5.34
C GLU A 75 -1.34 -7.66 -4.92
N TYR A 76 -0.80 -6.89 -3.99
CA TYR A 76 -1.41 -5.68 -3.46
C TYR A 76 -0.45 -4.53 -3.61
N PHE A 77 -0.98 -3.34 -3.87
CA PHE A 77 -0.17 -2.12 -3.88
C PHE A 77 -0.51 -1.32 -2.64
N VAL A 78 0.50 -1.01 -1.85
CA VAL A 78 0.29 -0.34 -0.56
C VAL A 78 1.05 0.98 -0.53
N LEU A 79 0.49 1.95 0.17
CA LEU A 79 1.13 3.25 0.38
C LEU A 79 1.06 3.61 1.85
N GLY A 80 2.05 4.36 2.31
CA GLY A 80 1.99 4.98 3.62
C GLY A 80 1.04 6.15 3.59
N ASP A 81 0.42 6.45 4.72
CA ASP A 81 -0.49 7.57 4.80
C ASP A 81 0.25 8.89 4.66
N ASN A 82 1.47 8.97 5.19
CA ASN A 82 2.32 10.13 4.98
C ASN A 82 3.11 9.93 3.69
N ARG A 83 2.50 10.31 2.56
CA ARG A 83 2.99 9.96 1.22
C ARG A 83 4.41 10.43 0.93
N ASN A 84 4.81 11.57 1.45
CA ASN A 84 6.14 12.11 1.16
C ASN A 84 7.20 11.72 2.20
N ALA A 85 6.83 10.87 3.17
CA ALA A 85 7.76 10.42 4.19
C ALA A 85 7.69 8.91 4.41
N SER A 86 7.15 8.17 3.45
CA SER A 86 6.91 6.74 3.60
C SER A 86 7.69 5.94 2.57
N GLU A 87 8.18 4.78 2.99
CA GLU A 87 8.67 3.75 2.06
C GLU A 87 7.54 2.74 1.89
N ASP A 88 7.23 2.41 0.65
CA ASP A 88 6.09 1.56 0.36
C ASP A 88 6.23 0.93 -1.03
N SER A 89 5.12 0.53 -1.65
CA SER A 89 5.17 -0.17 -2.93
C SER A 89 5.78 0.64 -4.06
N ARG A 90 5.94 1.95 -3.90
CA ARG A 90 6.64 2.78 -4.89
C ARG A 90 8.13 2.46 -4.94
N ASN A 91 8.67 1.93 -3.86
CA ASN A 91 10.10 1.66 -3.73
C ASN A 91 10.41 0.25 -4.21
N ALA A 92 11.50 0.09 -4.96
CA ALA A 92 11.83 -1.18 -5.58
C ALA A 92 12.08 -2.30 -4.56
N ASP A 93 12.58 -1.96 -3.38
CA ASP A 93 12.86 -2.98 -2.37
C ASP A 93 11.62 -3.45 -1.64
N ILE A 94 10.49 -2.80 -1.84
CA ILE A 94 9.21 -3.26 -1.31
C ILE A 94 8.34 -3.79 -2.46
N GLY A 95 8.04 -2.95 -3.44
CA GLY A 95 7.27 -3.36 -4.60
C GLY A 95 5.86 -3.81 -4.26
N ASN A 96 5.26 -4.59 -5.14
CA ASN A 96 3.94 -5.16 -4.88
C ASN A 96 4.05 -6.16 -3.74
N VAL A 97 3.08 -6.13 -2.81
CA VAL A 97 3.09 -6.99 -1.65
C VAL A 97 2.26 -8.22 -1.95
N LYS A 98 2.85 -9.40 -1.78
CA LYS A 98 2.14 -10.65 -2.05
C LYS A 98 1.31 -11.06 -0.86
N ARG A 99 0.17 -11.69 -1.13
CA ARG A 99 -0.72 -12.11 -0.06
C ARG A 99 0.00 -12.97 0.98
N GLN A 100 0.90 -13.85 0.54
CA GLN A 100 1.60 -14.74 1.46
C GLN A 100 2.51 -13.98 2.44
N ASP A 101 2.88 -12.75 2.11
CA ASP A 101 3.77 -11.94 2.94
C ASP A 101 2.99 -11.06 3.91
N ILE A 102 1.67 -11.05 3.83
CA ILE A 102 0.82 -10.25 4.71
C ILE A 102 0.52 -11.07 5.96
N TYR A 103 0.93 -10.54 7.10
CA TYR A 103 0.70 -11.17 8.39
C TYR A 103 -0.76 -11.02 8.81
N GLY A 104 -1.34 -9.84 8.57
CA GLY A 104 -2.72 -9.61 8.94
C GLY A 104 -3.11 -8.16 8.72
N LYS A 105 -4.33 -7.84 9.12
CA LYS A 105 -4.85 -6.48 9.03
C LYS A 105 -4.62 -5.77 10.35
N ALA A 106 -4.28 -4.50 10.27
CA ALA A 106 -3.94 -3.74 11.47
C ALA A 106 -5.11 -3.52 12.41
N TRP A 107 -6.35 -3.65 11.93
CA TRP A 107 -7.48 -3.43 12.82
C TRP A 107 -7.55 -4.50 13.92
N PHE A 108 -6.95 -5.65 13.72
CA PHE A 108 -6.79 -6.62 14.79
C PHE A 108 -5.84 -6.14 15.87
N ILE A 109 -4.93 -5.25 15.52
CA ILE A 109 -3.96 -4.70 16.43
C ILE A 109 -4.49 -3.43 17.03
N TRP A 110 -5.33 -2.70 16.25
CA TRP A 110 -6.25 -1.81 16.78
C TRP A 110 -6.04 -0.31 16.72
N SER A 111 -7.05 0.41 16.99
CA SER A 111 -7.16 1.83 16.75
C SER A 111 -6.13 2.75 17.38
N PRO A 112 -5.50 2.47 18.53
CA PRO A 112 -4.48 3.38 19.04
C PRO A 112 -3.34 3.63 18.08
N TRP A 113 -3.07 2.68 17.19
CA TRP A 113 -2.01 2.85 16.22
C TRP A 113 -2.25 4.05 15.31
N GLU A 114 -3.48 4.17 14.82
CA GLU A 114 -3.84 5.28 13.97
C GLU A 114 -3.82 6.58 14.74
N ARG A 115 -4.27 6.56 15.96
CA ARG A 115 -4.32 7.76 16.80
C ARG A 115 -2.95 8.31 17.08
N PHE A 116 -1.95 7.45 17.20
CA PHE A 116 -0.61 7.90 17.49
C PHE A 116 0.20 8.16 16.22
N GLY A 117 -0.41 8.00 15.05
CA GLY A 117 0.26 8.29 13.81
C GLY A 117 1.37 7.32 13.46
N LEU A 118 1.21 6.05 13.85
CA LEU A 118 2.24 5.06 13.62
C LEU A 118 2.24 4.47 12.22
N ILE A 119 1.29 4.86 11.38
CA ILE A 119 1.26 4.46 9.98
C ILE A 119 1.88 5.59 9.18
N PRO A 120 3.10 5.41 8.71
CA PRO A 120 3.78 6.47 7.97
C PRO A 120 3.18 6.77 6.62
#